data_2d9163ad3b87fa64a4c265683654c99b
#
_entry.id   2d9163ad3b87fa64a4c265683654c99b
#
_cell.length_a   1.000
_cell.length_b   1.000
_cell.length_c   1.000
_cell.angle_alpha   90.00
_cell.angle_beta   90.00
_cell.angle_gamma   90.00
#
_symmetry.space_group_name_H-M   'P 1'
#
loop_
_entity.id
_entity.type
_entity.pdbx_description
1 polymer ?
#
loop_
_entity_poly.entity_id
_entity_poly.type
_entity_poly.pdbx_seq_one_letter_code
_entity_poly.pdbx_strand_id
1 'polypeptide(L)'
;MMSAFTKTNVLALFLCYVLVLSCVLCGSIPNAKKTKVWGPGLKSDIVLPARYFFIHAADKNGKLLKESPGDNTFQVDLSKKGGGRVRAWRQVLDRHDGSFLVLYRAYESADELFINVKYNGKDVAESPYVLKEFYHENCDCPQRNQSVWSEAMGCPATYKQIDTDLAKFKEIDLQKVAKEAVERFGRHHALVHYSIIKNKIYRKTYGKHVGFAQFMDSWLHSLMRKVKLPNLEFFVNLGDWPLEKRRSGPLPIFSWCGSDDSEDIVMPTYDVTQSISEILGRISLSMLTVQANTGPKWQDKIPKAFWRGRDSRQERLDFVVMARKNTELFDAALTNFFFFPYDEKKYGPKGLHVSFYDFFK
;
A
#
# COMPACT_ATOMS: atom_id res chain seq x y z
N MET A 1 16.68 -21.28 67.37
CA MET A 1 17.69 -21.25 66.28
C MET A 1 17.05 -21.52 64.92
N MET A 2 15.97 -20.83 64.55
CA MET A 2 15.24 -21.01 63.26
C MET A 2 14.74 -19.71 62.63
N SER A 3 15.49 -18.61 62.72
CA SER A 3 15.03 -17.32 62.15
C SER A 3 16.09 -16.57 61.31
N ALA A 4 17.30 -17.09 61.16
CA ALA A 4 18.36 -16.43 60.41
C ALA A 4 18.51 -16.95 58.95
N PHE A 5 17.96 -18.14 58.64
CA PHE A 5 18.15 -18.75 57.31
C PHE A 5 17.18 -18.27 56.25
N THR A 6 16.07 -17.62 56.59
CA THR A 6 15.04 -17.16 55.65
C THR A 6 15.29 -15.78 55.08
N LYS A 7 15.96 -14.90 55.80
CA LYS A 7 16.23 -13.52 55.31
C LYS A 7 17.35 -13.43 54.26
N THR A 8 18.36 -14.29 54.37
CA THR A 8 19.49 -14.29 53.42
C THR A 8 19.09 -14.83 52.06
N ASN A 9 18.20 -15.85 52.02
CA ASN A 9 17.71 -16.39 50.74
C ASN A 9 16.74 -15.45 50.01
N VAL A 10 15.94 -14.67 50.71
CA VAL A 10 15.04 -13.69 50.10
C VAL A 10 15.82 -12.52 49.53
N LEU A 11 16.89 -12.06 50.21
CA LEU A 11 17.77 -11.01 49.73
C LEU A 11 18.58 -11.44 48.49
N ALA A 12 19.07 -12.69 48.47
CA ALA A 12 19.78 -13.27 47.32
C ALA A 12 18.85 -13.44 46.09
N LEU A 13 17.59 -13.90 46.32
CA LEU A 13 16.58 -13.98 45.27
C LEU A 13 16.17 -12.61 44.74
N PHE A 14 16.06 -11.61 45.61
CA PHE A 14 15.74 -10.24 45.21
C PHE A 14 16.90 -9.61 44.43
N LEU A 15 18.16 -9.81 44.84
CA LEU A 15 19.34 -9.38 44.10
C LEU A 15 19.47 -10.09 42.73
N CYS A 16 19.23 -11.40 42.68
CA CYS A 16 19.17 -12.12 41.39
C CYS A 16 18.05 -11.62 40.50
N TYR A 17 16.85 -11.31 41.05
CA TYR A 17 15.74 -10.78 40.30
C TYR A 17 16.04 -9.35 39.74
N VAL A 18 16.67 -8.51 40.56
CA VAL A 18 17.12 -7.15 40.15
C VAL A 18 18.25 -7.23 39.13
N LEU A 19 19.18 -8.19 39.26
CA LEU A 19 20.26 -8.42 38.29
C LEU A 19 19.73 -9.01 36.97
N VAL A 20 18.74 -9.89 37.02
CA VAL A 20 18.08 -10.42 35.83
C VAL A 20 17.23 -9.33 35.15
N LEU A 21 16.49 -8.50 35.90
CA LEU A 21 15.79 -7.35 35.33
C LEU A 21 16.75 -6.32 34.73
N SER A 22 17.90 -6.05 35.32
CA SER A 22 18.90 -5.15 34.76
C SER A 22 19.62 -5.75 33.53
N CYS A 23 19.73 -7.08 33.42
CA CYS A 23 20.23 -7.75 32.20
C CYS A 23 19.20 -7.76 31.06
N VAL A 24 17.90 -7.83 31.36
CA VAL A 24 16.82 -7.77 30.35
C VAL A 24 16.64 -6.35 29.80
N LEU A 25 17.07 -5.33 30.55
CA LEU A 25 17.03 -3.91 30.10
C LEU A 25 18.32 -3.44 29.39
N CYS A 26 19.29 -4.32 29.20
CA CYS A 26 20.51 -3.99 28.44
C CYS A 26 20.31 -4.22 26.94
N GLY A 27 19.30 -3.57 26.36
CA GLY A 27 19.20 -3.41 24.92
C GLY A 27 20.49 -2.75 24.42
N SER A 28 21.07 -3.27 23.36
CA SER A 28 22.32 -2.75 22.80
C SER A 28 22.14 -1.29 22.42
N ILE A 29 22.89 -0.40 23.06
CA ILE A 29 22.77 1.06 22.87
C ILE A 29 23.32 1.44 21.49
N PRO A 30 22.49 2.06 20.63
CA PRO A 30 22.94 2.52 19.32
C PRO A 30 24.04 3.61 19.42
N ASN A 31 24.97 3.56 18.50
CA ASN A 31 25.95 4.63 18.27
C ASN A 31 25.55 5.43 17.03
N ALA A 32 25.26 6.71 17.19
CA ALA A 32 24.78 7.58 16.11
C ALA A 32 25.71 7.55 14.87
N LYS A 33 27.01 7.69 15.05
CA LYS A 33 27.98 7.74 13.95
C LYS A 33 28.28 6.41 13.28
N LYS A 34 28.04 5.28 13.97
CA LYS A 34 28.27 3.93 13.42
C LYS A 34 27.00 3.30 12.83
N THR A 35 25.84 3.83 13.16
CA THR A 35 24.55 3.46 12.58
C THR A 35 24.57 3.71 11.07
N LYS A 36 23.97 2.80 10.30
CA LYS A 36 23.91 2.90 8.83
C LYS A 36 22.57 3.46 8.38
N VAL A 37 22.61 4.33 7.38
CA VAL A 37 21.40 4.91 6.75
C VAL A 37 21.55 4.82 5.24
N TRP A 38 20.57 4.23 4.56
CA TRP A 38 20.61 4.05 3.10
C TRP A 38 19.21 3.87 2.52
N GLY A 39 19.04 4.14 1.25
CA GLY A 39 17.79 3.87 0.52
C GLY A 39 17.49 4.88 -0.56
N PRO A 40 16.53 4.56 -1.44
CA PRO A 40 16.19 5.40 -2.58
C PRO A 40 15.60 6.75 -2.18
N GLY A 41 14.94 6.84 -1.01
CA GLY A 41 14.39 8.11 -0.51
C GLY A 41 15.44 9.17 -0.16
N LEU A 42 16.72 8.82 -0.14
CA LEU A 42 17.83 9.75 0.09
C LEU A 42 18.43 10.31 -1.21
N LYS A 43 17.83 10.01 -2.37
CA LYS A 43 18.30 10.45 -3.69
C LYS A 43 17.27 11.33 -4.37
N SER A 44 17.72 12.40 -5.02
CA SER A 44 16.85 13.37 -5.71
C SER A 44 16.23 12.81 -6.99
N ASP A 45 17.00 11.99 -7.71
CA ASP A 45 16.68 11.44 -9.03
C ASP A 45 15.64 10.31 -9.02
N ILE A 46 15.27 9.83 -7.83
CA ILE A 46 14.28 8.77 -7.69
C ILE A 46 12.90 9.38 -7.39
N VAL A 47 11.97 9.18 -8.32
CA VAL A 47 10.57 9.59 -8.18
C VAL A 47 9.74 8.40 -7.71
N LEU A 48 9.24 8.47 -6.48
CA LEU A 48 8.40 7.45 -5.88
C LEU A 48 7.15 8.11 -5.27
N PRO A 49 5.99 7.44 -5.29
CA PRO A 49 4.76 7.93 -4.63
C PRO A 49 4.97 8.18 -3.14
N ALA A 50 5.72 7.31 -2.47
CA ALA A 50 6.26 7.50 -1.13
C ALA A 50 7.75 7.19 -1.15
N ARG A 51 8.56 8.10 -0.64
CA ARG A 51 10.00 7.91 -0.53
C ARG A 51 10.32 7.13 0.73
N TYR A 52 11.28 6.22 0.65
CA TYR A 52 11.68 5.41 1.79
C TYR A 52 13.18 5.22 1.87
N PHE A 53 13.66 4.99 3.09
CA PHE A 53 15.03 4.60 3.37
C PHE A 53 15.10 3.77 4.66
N PHE A 54 16.23 3.16 4.90
CA PHE A 54 16.46 2.32 6.07
C PHE A 54 17.48 2.95 7.02
N ILE A 55 17.26 2.72 8.32
CA ILE A 55 18.22 2.99 9.38
C ILE A 55 18.51 1.64 10.03
N HIS A 56 19.77 1.22 10.15
CA HIS A 56 20.15 0.03 10.89
C HIS A 56 21.09 0.43 12.03
N ALA A 57 20.59 0.31 13.24
CA ALA A 57 21.31 0.63 14.45
C ALA A 57 22.62 -0.20 14.56
N ALA A 58 23.69 0.43 14.96
CA ALA A 58 24.97 -0.22 15.22
C ALA A 58 25.49 0.17 16.61
N ASP A 59 26.21 -0.73 17.24
CA ASP A 59 26.87 -0.48 18.52
C ASP A 59 28.13 0.43 18.38
N LYS A 60 28.82 0.69 19.49
CA LYS A 60 30.04 1.51 19.51
C LYS A 60 31.19 0.96 18.64
N ASN A 61 31.18 -0.33 18.35
CA ASN A 61 32.17 -1.01 17.53
C ASN A 61 31.77 -1.07 16.05
N GLY A 62 30.55 -0.58 15.69
CA GLY A 62 30.00 -0.62 14.33
C GLY A 62 29.34 -1.94 13.97
N LYS A 63 29.15 -2.86 14.92
CA LYS A 63 28.40 -4.10 14.71
C LYS A 63 26.92 -3.77 14.68
N LEU A 64 26.22 -4.22 13.63
CA LEU A 64 24.78 -4.02 13.49
C LEU A 64 24.03 -4.77 14.59
N LEU A 65 23.03 -4.13 15.16
CA LEU A 65 22.14 -4.74 16.14
C LEU A 65 21.25 -5.76 15.44
N LYS A 66 20.88 -6.81 16.17
CA LYS A 66 20.00 -7.88 15.70
C LYS A 66 18.62 -7.82 16.36
N GLU A 67 18.46 -6.92 17.31
CA GLU A 67 17.23 -6.70 18.07
C GLU A 67 16.93 -5.21 18.11
N SER A 68 15.65 -4.88 18.23
CA SER A 68 15.21 -3.49 18.30
C SER A 68 15.70 -2.79 19.57
N PRO A 69 16.27 -1.59 19.46
CA PRO A 69 16.53 -0.74 20.60
C PRO A 69 15.28 0.02 21.10
N GLY A 70 14.12 -0.16 20.45
CA GLY A 70 12.83 0.45 20.78
C GLY A 70 12.27 1.34 19.66
N ASP A 71 10.94 1.41 19.57
CA ASP A 71 10.20 2.06 18.47
C ASP A 71 10.58 3.52 18.22
N ASN A 72 10.85 4.29 19.26
CA ASN A 72 11.13 5.73 19.17
C ASN A 72 12.62 6.08 19.20
N THR A 73 13.48 5.12 18.84
CA THR A 73 14.93 5.29 18.91
C THR A 73 15.42 6.42 18.01
N PHE A 74 14.91 6.49 16.79
CA PHE A 74 15.34 7.50 15.80
C PHE A 74 14.27 8.54 15.54
N GLN A 75 14.69 9.80 15.52
CA GLN A 75 13.86 10.94 15.12
C GLN A 75 14.22 11.32 13.68
N VAL A 76 13.22 11.47 12.85
CA VAL A 76 13.38 11.88 11.44
C VAL A 76 12.56 13.13 11.20
N ASP A 77 13.20 14.20 10.73
CA ASP A 77 12.54 15.46 10.38
C ASP A 77 12.97 15.94 8.99
N LEU A 78 12.06 16.66 8.31
CA LEU A 78 12.32 17.28 7.03
C LEU A 78 12.33 18.80 7.18
N SER A 79 13.31 19.45 6.58
CA SER A 79 13.46 20.92 6.59
C SER A 79 13.94 21.44 5.25
N LYS A 80 13.76 22.74 5.01
CA LYS A 80 14.33 23.48 3.89
C LYS A 80 15.63 24.15 4.29
N LYS A 81 16.36 24.65 3.32
CA LYS A 81 17.52 25.52 3.53
C LYS A 81 17.15 26.67 4.49
N GLY A 82 18.00 26.92 5.47
CA GLY A 82 17.72 27.92 6.51
C GLY A 82 16.80 27.45 7.65
N GLY A 83 16.46 26.15 7.76
CA GLY A 83 15.72 25.58 8.87
C GLY A 83 14.18 25.71 8.78
N GLY A 84 13.66 26.16 7.63
CA GLY A 84 12.21 26.24 7.39
C GLY A 84 11.56 24.84 7.43
N ARG A 85 10.38 24.75 8.07
CA ARG A 85 9.60 23.51 8.09
C ARG A 85 9.09 23.16 6.70
N VAL A 86 9.05 21.86 6.41
CA VAL A 86 8.43 21.29 5.21
C VAL A 86 7.12 20.62 5.60
N ARG A 87 6.05 20.91 4.86
CA ARG A 87 4.81 20.17 5.01
C ARG A 87 5.04 18.75 4.50
N ALA A 88 5.11 17.79 5.41
CA ALA A 88 5.39 16.41 5.08
C ALA A 88 4.65 15.44 6.01
N TRP A 89 4.29 14.31 5.45
CA TRP A 89 3.96 13.12 6.23
C TRP A 89 5.21 12.25 6.36
N ARG A 90 5.39 11.65 7.52
CA ARG A 90 6.49 10.71 7.77
C ARG A 90 6.10 9.64 8.77
N GLN A 91 6.71 8.49 8.65
CA GLN A 91 6.56 7.36 9.56
C GLN A 91 7.88 6.64 9.71
N VAL A 92 8.23 6.27 10.93
CA VAL A 92 9.37 5.42 11.26
C VAL A 92 8.82 4.11 11.79
N LEU A 93 9.14 3.02 11.15
CA LEU A 93 8.66 1.68 11.47
C LEU A 93 9.81 0.82 11.98
N ASP A 94 9.70 0.33 13.19
CA ASP A 94 10.63 -0.64 13.75
C ASP A 94 10.41 -2.01 13.11
N ARG A 95 11.47 -2.64 12.64
CA ARG A 95 11.43 -3.98 12.03
C ARG A 95 11.78 -5.09 13.04
N HIS A 96 12.06 -4.73 14.29
CA HIS A 96 12.42 -5.62 15.40
C HIS A 96 13.70 -6.46 15.20
N ASP A 97 14.48 -6.15 14.17
CA ASP A 97 15.76 -6.76 13.85
C ASP A 97 16.96 -5.80 13.99
N GLY A 98 16.74 -4.68 14.70
CA GLY A 98 17.71 -3.59 14.84
C GLY A 98 17.67 -2.59 13.68
N SER A 99 16.83 -2.83 12.66
CA SER A 99 16.64 -1.90 11.56
C SER A 99 15.24 -1.25 11.58
N PHE A 100 15.16 -0.08 10.96
CA PHE A 100 13.96 0.73 10.85
C PHE A 100 13.71 1.06 9.38
N LEU A 101 12.45 1.04 8.94
CA LEU A 101 12.02 1.58 7.67
C LEU A 101 11.43 2.97 7.90
N VAL A 102 11.99 3.95 7.22
CA VAL A 102 11.47 5.32 7.23
C VAL A 102 10.73 5.58 5.93
N LEU A 103 9.48 6.01 6.05
CA LEU A 103 8.63 6.41 4.95
C LEU A 103 8.38 7.91 5.08
N TYR A 104 8.44 8.65 3.98
CA TYR A 104 8.04 10.06 3.99
C TYR A 104 7.46 10.51 2.66
N ARG A 105 6.65 11.56 2.72
CA ARG A 105 6.11 12.28 1.57
C ARG A 105 6.09 13.77 1.89
N ALA A 106 6.81 14.56 1.11
CA ALA A 106 6.71 16.01 1.19
C ALA A 106 5.60 16.51 0.25
N TYR A 107 4.86 17.53 0.68
CA TYR A 107 3.73 18.10 -0.06
C TYR A 107 4.06 19.48 -0.65
N GLU A 108 5.33 19.78 -0.78
CA GLU A 108 5.83 21.01 -1.38
C GLU A 108 7.23 20.82 -1.95
N SER A 109 7.55 21.58 -2.98
CA SER A 109 8.88 21.61 -3.59
C SER A 109 9.87 22.40 -2.77
N ALA A 110 11.15 22.11 -2.92
CA ALA A 110 12.25 22.83 -2.29
C ALA A 110 13.51 22.73 -3.16
N ASP A 111 14.28 23.82 -3.28
CA ASP A 111 15.57 23.79 -3.95
C ASP A 111 16.54 22.82 -3.24
N GLU A 112 16.47 22.78 -1.92
CA GLU A 112 17.18 21.84 -1.08
C GLU A 112 16.25 21.32 0.02
N LEU A 113 15.97 20.03 0.02
CA LEU A 113 15.26 19.32 1.07
C LEU A 113 16.26 18.59 1.96
N PHE A 114 16.26 18.89 3.24
CA PHE A 114 17.12 18.28 4.25
C PHE A 114 16.34 17.18 4.99
N ILE A 115 16.90 15.99 5.02
CA ILE A 115 16.40 14.86 5.81
C ILE A 115 17.30 14.71 7.02
N ASN A 116 16.79 15.09 8.19
CA ASN A 116 17.51 15.06 9.45
C ASN A 116 17.17 13.75 10.17
N VAL A 117 18.17 12.93 10.43
CA VAL A 117 18.04 11.69 11.21
C VAL A 117 18.83 11.87 12.50
N LYS A 118 18.16 11.73 13.65
CA LYS A 118 18.78 11.95 14.97
C LYS A 118 18.56 10.78 15.92
N TYR A 119 19.54 10.54 16.76
CA TYR A 119 19.51 9.65 17.91
C TYR A 119 19.96 10.42 19.14
N ASN A 120 19.08 10.55 20.15
CA ASN A 120 19.34 11.35 21.35
C ASN A 120 19.89 12.74 21.04
N GLY A 121 19.28 13.45 20.06
CA GLY A 121 19.66 14.78 19.62
C GLY A 121 20.93 14.88 18.76
N LYS A 122 21.68 13.78 18.56
CA LYS A 122 22.88 13.72 17.74
C LYS A 122 22.57 13.24 16.33
N ASP A 123 23.22 13.81 15.33
CA ASP A 123 23.05 13.39 13.93
C ASP A 123 23.57 11.96 13.70
N VAL A 124 22.78 11.18 12.97
CA VAL A 124 23.04 9.78 12.67
C VAL A 124 23.76 9.68 11.32
N ALA A 125 24.84 8.93 11.29
CA ALA A 125 25.68 8.70 10.11
C ALA A 125 26.09 10.04 9.45
N GLU A 126 25.64 10.29 8.23
CA GLU A 126 25.93 11.47 7.42
C GLU A 126 24.82 12.53 7.48
N SER A 127 23.83 12.36 8.39
CA SER A 127 22.74 13.35 8.54
C SER A 127 23.30 14.77 8.78
N PRO A 128 22.67 15.79 8.17
CA PRO A 128 21.49 15.76 7.29
C PRO A 128 21.78 15.32 5.85
N TYR A 129 20.87 14.54 5.26
CA TYR A 129 20.91 14.20 3.85
C TYR A 129 20.24 15.29 3.02
N VAL A 130 20.87 15.74 1.94
CA VAL A 130 20.38 16.85 1.13
C VAL A 130 19.92 16.38 -0.23
N LEU A 131 18.65 16.59 -0.51
CA LEU A 131 18.08 16.38 -1.84
C LEU A 131 18.02 17.74 -2.55
N LYS A 132 18.83 17.90 -3.58
CA LYS A 132 18.82 19.12 -4.42
C LYS A 132 17.69 19.04 -5.44
N GLU A 133 17.08 20.17 -5.75
CA GLU A 133 16.01 20.30 -6.76
C GLU A 133 14.87 19.29 -6.47
N PHE A 134 14.43 19.25 -5.21
CA PHE A 134 13.31 18.40 -4.82
C PHE A 134 12.00 19.02 -5.31
N TYR A 135 11.38 18.36 -6.29
CA TYR A 135 10.07 18.76 -6.80
C TYR A 135 8.97 17.88 -6.20
N HIS A 136 7.92 18.54 -5.75
CA HIS A 136 6.68 17.85 -5.39
C HIS A 136 6.07 17.24 -6.66
N GLU A 137 5.55 16.04 -6.55
CA GLU A 137 5.05 15.23 -7.69
C GLU A 137 3.85 15.85 -8.42
N ASN A 138 3.19 16.85 -7.84
CA ASN A 138 2.07 17.56 -8.45
C ASN A 138 2.59 18.71 -9.33
N CYS A 139 2.98 18.39 -10.55
CA CYS A 139 3.20 19.40 -11.56
C CYS A 139 1.87 19.78 -12.22
N ASP A 140 1.51 21.06 -12.15
CA ASP A 140 0.35 21.61 -12.88
C ASP A 140 0.68 21.98 -14.33
N CYS A 141 1.86 21.63 -14.80
CA CYS A 141 2.36 21.87 -16.15
C CYS A 141 2.44 20.56 -16.93
N PRO A 142 1.31 20.05 -17.46
CA PRO A 142 1.31 18.77 -18.15
C PRO A 142 2.16 18.79 -19.43
N GLN A 143 2.98 17.75 -19.61
CA GLN A 143 3.76 17.53 -20.82
C GLN A 143 2.82 17.43 -22.03
N ARG A 144 3.12 18.17 -23.10
CA ARG A 144 2.28 18.19 -24.31
C ARG A 144 2.50 16.97 -25.20
N ASN A 145 3.70 16.42 -25.17
CA ASN A 145 4.07 15.25 -25.95
C ASN A 145 4.05 14.00 -25.06
N GLN A 146 3.10 13.11 -25.34
CA GLN A 146 2.92 11.87 -24.59
C GLN A 146 4.14 10.94 -24.70
N SER A 147 4.79 10.87 -25.87
CA SER A 147 5.96 10.02 -26.07
C SER A 147 7.14 10.47 -25.20
N VAL A 148 7.39 11.77 -25.13
CA VAL A 148 8.43 12.36 -24.27
C VAL A 148 8.12 12.07 -22.79
N TRP A 149 6.86 12.17 -22.40
CA TRP A 149 6.47 11.84 -21.03
C TRP A 149 6.65 10.36 -20.70
N SER A 150 6.24 9.47 -21.62
CA SER A 150 6.38 8.00 -21.43
C SER A 150 7.85 7.59 -21.35
N GLU A 151 8.70 8.16 -22.17
CA GLU A 151 10.15 7.92 -22.15
C GLU A 151 10.77 8.40 -20.84
N ALA A 152 10.45 9.61 -20.38
CA ALA A 152 10.93 10.16 -19.12
C ALA A 152 10.47 9.32 -17.89
N MET A 153 9.29 8.69 -17.99
CA MET A 153 8.76 7.79 -16.95
C MET A 153 9.28 6.36 -17.07
N GLY A 154 10.08 6.04 -18.08
CA GLY A 154 10.60 4.69 -18.32
C GLY A 154 9.51 3.69 -18.69
N CYS A 155 8.41 4.16 -19.31
CA CYS A 155 7.34 3.29 -19.76
C CYS A 155 7.78 2.40 -20.91
N PRO A 156 7.41 1.11 -20.95
CA PRO A 156 7.58 0.29 -22.14
C PRO A 156 6.87 0.91 -23.36
N ALA A 157 7.43 0.70 -24.55
CA ALA A 157 6.84 1.21 -25.79
C ALA A 157 5.44 0.62 -26.04
N THR A 158 5.23 -0.65 -25.68
CA THR A 158 3.96 -1.37 -25.83
C THR A 158 3.74 -2.33 -24.68
N TYR A 159 2.48 -2.68 -24.46
CA TYR A 159 2.07 -3.75 -23.55
C TYR A 159 1.25 -4.77 -24.35
N LYS A 160 1.71 -6.00 -24.39
CA LYS A 160 1.02 -7.09 -25.13
C LYS A 160 -0.47 -7.19 -24.81
N GLN A 161 -0.85 -6.96 -23.55
CA GLN A 161 -2.25 -6.98 -23.12
C GLN A 161 -3.08 -5.90 -23.85
N ILE A 162 -2.57 -4.69 -23.98
CA ILE A 162 -3.25 -3.58 -24.65
C ILE A 162 -3.46 -3.93 -26.13
N ASP A 163 -2.41 -4.40 -26.79
CA ASP A 163 -2.48 -4.78 -28.22
C ASP A 163 -3.50 -5.90 -28.44
N THR A 164 -3.53 -6.90 -27.55
CA THR A 164 -4.47 -8.03 -27.62
C THR A 164 -5.91 -7.57 -27.44
N ASP A 165 -6.17 -6.73 -26.43
CA ASP A 165 -7.53 -6.28 -26.12
C ASP A 165 -8.08 -5.33 -27.18
N LEU A 166 -7.24 -4.45 -27.72
CA LEU A 166 -7.66 -3.49 -28.74
C LEU A 166 -7.77 -4.08 -30.15
N ALA A 167 -7.08 -5.18 -30.44
CA ALA A 167 -7.11 -5.82 -31.76
C ALA A 167 -8.52 -6.23 -32.22
N LYS A 168 -9.45 -6.39 -31.29
CA LYS A 168 -10.85 -6.75 -31.52
C LYS A 168 -11.68 -5.59 -32.07
N PHE A 169 -11.24 -4.35 -31.87
CA PHE A 169 -11.97 -3.11 -32.16
C PHE A 169 -11.30 -2.32 -33.30
N LYS A 170 -11.51 -2.79 -34.55
CA LYS A 170 -10.88 -2.16 -35.73
C LYS A 170 -11.53 -0.83 -36.09
N GLU A 171 -12.85 -0.77 -35.99
CA GLU A 171 -13.65 0.41 -36.27
C GLU A 171 -14.64 0.64 -35.14
N ILE A 172 -14.65 1.84 -34.58
CA ILE A 172 -15.51 2.20 -33.44
C ILE A 172 -16.42 3.36 -33.85
N ASP A 173 -17.71 3.08 -33.97
CA ASP A 173 -18.75 4.10 -34.06
C ASP A 173 -19.20 4.50 -32.64
N LEU A 174 -18.70 5.63 -32.16
CA LEU A 174 -18.99 6.10 -30.80
C LEU A 174 -20.48 6.34 -30.54
N GLN A 175 -21.25 6.78 -31.55
CA GLN A 175 -22.69 7.02 -31.35
C GLN A 175 -23.44 5.71 -31.14
N LYS A 176 -23.11 4.71 -31.96
CA LYS A 176 -23.65 3.36 -31.82
C LYS A 176 -23.25 2.73 -30.47
N VAL A 177 -21.97 2.81 -30.11
CA VAL A 177 -21.44 2.28 -28.85
C VAL A 177 -22.13 2.96 -27.68
N ALA A 178 -22.26 4.28 -27.67
CA ALA A 178 -22.89 5.02 -26.58
C ALA A 178 -24.37 4.59 -26.36
N LYS A 179 -25.11 4.44 -27.45
CA LYS A 179 -26.50 3.99 -27.40
C LYS A 179 -26.59 2.58 -26.86
N GLU A 180 -25.86 1.64 -27.47
CA GLU A 180 -25.94 0.22 -27.14
C GLU A 180 -25.40 -0.09 -25.73
N ALA A 181 -24.31 0.55 -25.29
CA ALA A 181 -23.78 0.37 -23.94
C ALA A 181 -24.78 0.77 -22.86
N VAL A 182 -25.46 1.90 -23.05
CA VAL A 182 -26.48 2.38 -22.10
C VAL A 182 -27.73 1.50 -22.13
N GLU A 183 -28.19 1.07 -23.30
CA GLU A 183 -29.34 0.17 -23.43
C GLU A 183 -29.08 -1.18 -22.72
N ARG A 184 -27.90 -1.75 -22.88
CA ARG A 184 -27.55 -3.06 -22.34
C ARG A 184 -27.17 -3.03 -20.87
N PHE A 185 -26.38 -2.05 -20.47
CA PHE A 185 -25.72 -2.06 -19.16
C PHE A 185 -26.10 -0.90 -18.25
N GLY A 186 -26.80 0.12 -18.76
CA GLY A 186 -27.07 1.37 -18.04
C GLY A 186 -28.10 1.27 -16.89
N ARG A 187 -28.79 0.13 -16.69
CA ARG A 187 -29.81 0.02 -15.64
C ARG A 187 -29.33 -0.69 -14.38
N HIS A 188 -28.57 -1.74 -14.52
CA HIS A 188 -28.26 -2.68 -13.43
C HIS A 188 -26.77 -2.78 -13.10
N HIS A 189 -25.92 -2.32 -14.00
CA HIS A 189 -24.47 -2.39 -13.86
C HIS A 189 -23.91 -1.03 -13.44
N ALA A 190 -22.65 -1.00 -13.01
CA ALA A 190 -21.95 0.21 -12.63
C ALA A 190 -21.22 0.81 -13.84
N LEU A 191 -22.01 1.27 -14.84
CA LEU A 191 -21.47 1.82 -16.08
C LEU A 191 -21.20 3.30 -15.96
N VAL A 192 -20.05 3.77 -16.40
CA VAL A 192 -19.67 5.18 -16.43
C VAL A 192 -19.14 5.55 -17.82
N HIS A 193 -19.61 6.67 -18.32
CA HIS A 193 -19.19 7.28 -19.57
C HIS A 193 -18.27 8.46 -19.27
N TYR A 194 -17.06 8.44 -19.75
CA TYR A 194 -16.08 9.50 -19.65
C TYR A 194 -15.86 10.16 -21.01
N SER A 195 -15.79 11.49 -21.02
CA SER A 195 -15.36 12.27 -22.18
C SER A 195 -14.24 13.22 -21.73
N ILE A 196 -13.12 13.21 -22.42
CA ILE A 196 -12.01 14.16 -22.22
C ILE A 196 -12.03 15.13 -23.40
N ILE A 197 -12.29 16.39 -23.13
CA ILE A 197 -12.36 17.44 -24.13
C ILE A 197 -11.49 18.61 -23.69
N LYS A 198 -10.50 18.96 -24.53
CA LYS A 198 -9.54 20.06 -24.24
C LYS A 198 -8.90 19.91 -22.84
N ASN A 199 -8.48 18.71 -22.51
CA ASN A 199 -7.90 18.34 -21.22
C ASN A 199 -8.82 18.64 -20.01
N LYS A 200 -10.13 18.47 -20.18
CA LYS A 200 -11.16 18.51 -19.11
C LYS A 200 -11.94 17.22 -19.12
N ILE A 201 -12.21 16.67 -17.95
CA ILE A 201 -12.99 15.44 -17.77
C ILE A 201 -14.46 15.78 -17.59
N TYR A 202 -15.27 15.09 -18.33
CA TYR A 202 -16.72 15.04 -18.17
C TYR A 202 -17.12 13.59 -17.88
N ARG A 203 -18.03 13.40 -16.96
CA ARG A 203 -18.48 12.07 -16.54
C ARG A 203 -20.00 12.02 -16.46
N LYS A 204 -20.58 10.93 -16.99
CA LYS A 204 -21.96 10.56 -16.80
C LYS A 204 -22.07 9.14 -16.25
N THR A 205 -22.74 8.97 -15.13
CA THR A 205 -22.91 7.68 -14.47
C THR A 205 -24.27 7.08 -14.83
N TYR A 206 -24.28 5.74 -14.98
CA TYR A 206 -25.50 4.97 -15.26
C TYR A 206 -25.59 3.79 -14.30
N GLY A 207 -26.84 3.36 -14.01
CA GLY A 207 -27.08 2.18 -13.20
C GLY A 207 -26.83 2.35 -11.71
N LYS A 208 -26.23 1.34 -11.10
CA LYS A 208 -26.08 1.22 -9.64
C LYS A 208 -24.59 1.08 -9.26
N HIS A 209 -24.27 1.33 -7.99
CA HIS A 209 -22.93 1.11 -7.41
C HIS A 209 -21.80 1.91 -8.09
N VAL A 210 -22.11 3.09 -8.60
CA VAL A 210 -21.14 3.96 -9.32
C VAL A 210 -20.18 4.74 -8.40
N GLY A 211 -20.20 4.49 -7.10
CA GLY A 211 -19.31 5.16 -6.13
C GLY A 211 -17.83 4.95 -6.37
N PHE A 212 -17.44 3.83 -6.99
CA PHE A 212 -16.06 3.55 -7.38
C PHE A 212 -15.52 4.48 -8.49
N ALA A 213 -16.38 5.30 -9.10
CA ALA A 213 -15.95 6.34 -10.05
C ALA A 213 -14.89 7.28 -9.45
N GLN A 214 -14.90 7.51 -8.13
CA GLN A 214 -13.89 8.32 -7.44
C GLN A 214 -12.44 7.85 -7.70
N PHE A 215 -12.21 6.56 -7.85
CA PHE A 215 -10.88 6.02 -8.13
C PHE A 215 -10.45 6.34 -9.55
N MET A 216 -11.35 6.16 -10.51
CA MET A 216 -11.09 6.50 -11.91
C MET A 216 -10.92 8.02 -12.10
N ASP A 217 -11.76 8.83 -11.45
CA ASP A 217 -11.63 10.28 -11.44
C ASP A 217 -10.25 10.72 -10.92
N SER A 218 -9.84 10.18 -9.78
CA SER A 218 -8.56 10.50 -9.16
C SER A 218 -7.38 10.14 -10.05
N TRP A 219 -7.46 8.98 -10.70
CA TRP A 219 -6.44 8.51 -11.63
C TRP A 219 -6.36 9.40 -12.88
N LEU A 220 -7.48 9.70 -13.52
CA LEU A 220 -7.53 10.58 -14.69
C LEU A 220 -7.05 11.99 -14.35
N HIS A 221 -7.45 12.55 -13.21
CA HIS A 221 -6.95 13.85 -12.76
C HIS A 221 -5.44 13.85 -12.51
N SER A 222 -4.90 12.80 -11.90
CA SER A 222 -3.46 12.66 -11.71
C SER A 222 -2.72 12.60 -13.05
N LEU A 223 -3.23 11.82 -14.01
CA LEU A 223 -2.64 11.69 -15.33
C LEU A 223 -2.67 13.01 -16.10
N MET A 224 -3.80 13.72 -16.09
CA MET A 224 -3.96 14.98 -16.80
C MET A 224 -3.11 16.14 -16.27
N ARG A 225 -2.68 16.07 -15.02
CA ARG A 225 -1.68 17.02 -14.49
C ARG A 225 -0.27 16.74 -14.99
N LYS A 226 0.01 15.50 -15.39
CA LYS A 226 1.32 15.05 -15.84
C LYS A 226 1.48 15.14 -17.37
N VAL A 227 0.41 14.80 -18.09
CA VAL A 227 0.42 14.78 -19.55
C VAL A 227 -0.90 15.30 -20.10
N LYS A 228 -0.82 16.02 -21.24
CA LYS A 228 -1.99 16.48 -21.98
C LYS A 228 -2.62 15.32 -22.73
N LEU A 229 -3.83 14.95 -22.36
CA LEU A 229 -4.57 13.90 -23.04
C LEU A 229 -5.25 14.43 -24.31
N PRO A 230 -5.36 13.62 -25.37
CA PRO A 230 -6.17 13.94 -26.53
C PRO A 230 -7.66 14.01 -26.16
N ASN A 231 -8.47 14.56 -27.06
CA ASN A 231 -9.92 14.40 -26.95
C ASN A 231 -10.27 12.93 -27.17
N LEU A 232 -10.96 12.34 -26.22
CA LEU A 232 -11.38 10.94 -26.29
C LEU A 232 -12.64 10.70 -25.48
N GLU A 233 -13.32 9.59 -25.79
CA GLU A 233 -14.57 9.20 -25.18
C GLU A 233 -14.59 7.69 -24.99
N PHE A 234 -14.99 7.20 -23.81
CA PHE A 234 -14.94 5.79 -23.49
C PHE A 234 -15.89 5.41 -22.35
N PHE A 235 -16.23 4.13 -22.28
CA PHE A 235 -17.04 3.56 -21.22
C PHE A 235 -16.19 2.74 -20.26
N VAL A 236 -16.53 2.85 -18.97
CA VAL A 236 -15.87 2.11 -17.89
C VAL A 236 -16.95 1.37 -17.09
N ASN A 237 -16.73 0.09 -16.92
CA ASN A 237 -17.45 -0.73 -15.96
C ASN A 237 -16.72 -0.69 -14.61
N LEU A 238 -17.38 -0.23 -13.58
CA LEU A 238 -16.85 -0.16 -12.22
C LEU A 238 -17.28 -1.34 -11.34
N GLY A 239 -18.00 -2.31 -11.93
CA GLY A 239 -18.40 -3.53 -11.24
C GLY A 239 -17.27 -4.56 -11.17
N ASP A 240 -17.44 -5.56 -10.30
CA ASP A 240 -16.45 -6.62 -10.07
C ASP A 240 -16.36 -7.65 -11.21
N TRP A 241 -17.31 -7.65 -12.13
CA TRP A 241 -17.41 -8.62 -13.21
C TRP A 241 -17.36 -7.93 -14.58
N PRO A 242 -16.70 -8.53 -15.60
CA PRO A 242 -16.73 -8.03 -16.95
C PRO A 242 -18.15 -8.10 -17.54
N LEU A 243 -18.50 -7.17 -18.42
CA LEU A 243 -19.83 -7.02 -18.99
C LEU A 243 -19.96 -7.70 -20.36
N GLU A 244 -18.95 -7.60 -21.21
CA GLU A 244 -18.96 -8.14 -22.56
C GLU A 244 -18.56 -9.61 -22.56
N LYS A 245 -19.53 -10.49 -22.70
CA LYS A 245 -19.27 -11.91 -22.92
C LYS A 245 -18.91 -12.19 -24.38
N ARG A 246 -18.14 -13.25 -24.66
CA ARG A 246 -17.76 -13.65 -26.02
C ARG A 246 -18.96 -13.75 -26.93
N ARG A 247 -18.98 -12.89 -27.95
CA ARG A 247 -19.97 -12.85 -29.01
C ARG A 247 -19.49 -11.96 -30.15
N SER A 248 -20.16 -12.03 -31.31
CA SER A 248 -19.89 -11.11 -32.41
C SER A 248 -20.32 -9.69 -32.06
N GLY A 249 -19.48 -8.70 -32.35
CA GLY A 249 -19.73 -7.29 -32.10
C GLY A 249 -19.71 -6.88 -30.62
N PRO A 250 -18.62 -7.19 -29.87
CA PRO A 250 -18.44 -6.71 -28.50
C PRO A 250 -18.28 -5.18 -28.49
N LEU A 251 -18.74 -4.55 -27.40
CA LEU A 251 -18.52 -3.11 -27.19
C LEU A 251 -17.17 -2.86 -26.49
N PRO A 252 -16.47 -1.79 -26.88
CA PRO A 252 -15.18 -1.41 -26.23
C PRO A 252 -15.44 -0.79 -24.85
N ILE A 253 -15.62 -1.66 -23.86
CA ILE A 253 -15.84 -1.25 -22.46
C ILE A 253 -14.61 -1.62 -21.64
N PHE A 254 -14.08 -0.66 -20.89
CA PHE A 254 -13.01 -0.89 -19.94
C PHE A 254 -13.55 -1.51 -18.66
N SER A 255 -12.90 -2.55 -18.15
CA SER A 255 -13.25 -3.23 -16.91
C SER A 255 -12.03 -3.48 -16.03
N TRP A 256 -12.23 -3.54 -14.72
CA TRP A 256 -11.17 -3.84 -13.74
C TRP A 256 -10.60 -5.25 -13.88
N CYS A 257 -11.36 -6.16 -14.43
CA CYS A 257 -10.97 -7.55 -14.65
C CYS A 257 -11.58 -8.08 -15.94
N GLY A 258 -11.00 -9.17 -16.42
CA GLY A 258 -11.48 -9.97 -17.53
C GLY A 258 -11.57 -11.43 -17.13
N SER A 259 -12.05 -12.24 -18.05
CA SER A 259 -12.10 -13.70 -17.96
C SER A 259 -11.94 -14.29 -19.35
N ASP A 260 -11.64 -15.58 -19.44
CA ASP A 260 -11.46 -16.26 -20.74
C ASP A 260 -12.70 -16.21 -21.64
N ASP A 261 -13.87 -15.95 -21.07
CA ASP A 261 -15.15 -15.81 -21.76
C ASP A 261 -15.61 -14.34 -21.92
N SER A 262 -14.74 -13.35 -21.65
CA SER A 262 -15.06 -11.93 -21.78
C SER A 262 -14.23 -11.22 -22.86
N GLU A 263 -14.80 -10.10 -23.36
CA GLU A 263 -14.21 -9.27 -24.41
C GLU A 263 -13.95 -7.85 -23.95
N ASP A 264 -14.15 -7.57 -22.66
CA ASP A 264 -13.86 -6.25 -22.07
C ASP A 264 -12.37 -5.90 -22.23
N ILE A 265 -12.08 -4.61 -22.36
CA ILE A 265 -10.71 -4.10 -22.34
C ILE A 265 -10.27 -4.03 -20.88
N VAL A 266 -9.27 -4.85 -20.52
CA VAL A 266 -8.81 -4.92 -19.13
C VAL A 266 -7.94 -3.71 -18.81
N MET A 267 -8.33 -2.97 -17.79
CA MET A 267 -7.58 -1.84 -17.25
C MET A 267 -7.01 -2.17 -15.86
N PRO A 268 -5.99 -1.43 -15.39
CA PRO A 268 -5.49 -1.60 -14.02
C PRO A 268 -6.61 -1.51 -12.99
N THR A 269 -6.62 -2.41 -12.00
CA THR A 269 -7.63 -2.42 -10.94
C THR A 269 -7.60 -1.14 -10.10
N TYR A 270 -8.67 -0.88 -9.37
CA TYR A 270 -8.74 0.28 -8.48
C TYR A 270 -7.62 0.29 -7.42
N ASP A 271 -7.12 -0.86 -7.02
CA ASP A 271 -5.98 -0.97 -6.10
C ASP A 271 -4.71 -0.36 -6.71
N VAL A 272 -4.43 -0.66 -7.98
CA VAL A 272 -3.29 -0.06 -8.71
C VAL A 272 -3.53 1.43 -8.93
N THR A 273 -4.74 1.81 -9.32
CA THR A 273 -5.10 3.22 -9.52
C THR A 273 -5.00 4.03 -8.22
N GLN A 274 -5.35 3.45 -7.08
CA GLN A 274 -5.13 4.06 -5.77
C GLN A 274 -3.66 4.30 -5.44
N SER A 275 -2.77 3.40 -5.85
CA SER A 275 -1.34 3.57 -5.60
C SER A 275 -0.72 4.73 -6.39
N ILE A 276 -1.27 5.02 -7.57
CA ILE A 276 -0.84 6.12 -8.45
C ILE A 276 -1.43 7.46 -7.97
N SER A 277 -2.61 7.42 -7.37
CA SER A 277 -3.29 8.61 -6.87
C SER A 277 -2.55 9.18 -5.65
N GLU A 278 -2.21 10.45 -5.71
CA GLU A 278 -1.51 11.17 -4.64
C GLU A 278 -2.27 11.20 -3.32
N ILE A 279 -3.58 11.10 -3.40
CA ILE A 279 -4.46 11.10 -2.22
C ILE A 279 -4.44 9.73 -1.56
N LEU A 280 -4.23 8.68 -2.32
CA LEU A 280 -4.48 7.32 -1.87
C LEU A 280 -3.24 6.45 -1.74
N GLY A 281 -2.10 6.72 -2.29
CA GLY A 281 -0.81 5.99 -2.22
C GLY A 281 -0.70 4.76 -1.29
N ARG A 282 -1.84 4.14 -0.98
CA ARG A 282 -2.02 3.14 0.08
C ARG A 282 -1.26 1.86 -0.22
N ILE A 283 -1.29 1.40 -1.46
CA ILE A 283 -0.72 0.09 -1.77
C ILE A 283 0.78 0.12 -1.64
N SER A 284 1.45 1.14 -2.21
CA SER A 284 2.90 1.28 -2.05
C SER A 284 3.30 1.43 -0.58
N LEU A 285 2.55 2.23 0.18
CA LEU A 285 2.76 2.38 1.62
C LEU A 285 2.47 1.08 2.37
N SER A 286 1.40 0.37 2.04
CA SER A 286 1.05 -0.91 2.65
C SER A 286 2.10 -1.98 2.34
N MET A 287 2.57 -2.09 1.11
CA MET A 287 3.63 -3.02 0.73
C MET A 287 4.92 -2.74 1.50
N LEU A 288 5.36 -1.48 1.58
CA LEU A 288 6.55 -1.09 2.33
C LEU A 288 6.38 -1.34 3.83
N THR A 289 5.19 -1.11 4.37
CA THR A 289 4.88 -1.37 5.76
C THR A 289 4.87 -2.88 6.07
N VAL A 290 4.33 -3.71 5.17
CA VAL A 290 4.40 -5.17 5.29
C VAL A 290 5.86 -5.64 5.28
N GLN A 291 6.67 -5.14 4.36
CA GLN A 291 8.12 -5.47 4.31
C GLN A 291 8.85 -5.05 5.59
N ALA A 292 8.43 -3.96 6.22
CA ALA A 292 9.00 -3.51 7.50
C ALA A 292 8.56 -4.35 8.70
N ASN A 293 7.36 -4.92 8.65
CA ASN A 293 6.71 -5.61 9.76
C ASN A 293 6.41 -7.07 9.41
N THR A 294 7.38 -7.79 8.87
CA THR A 294 7.19 -9.18 8.40
C THR A 294 6.92 -10.18 9.52
N GLY A 295 7.07 -9.80 10.78
CA GLY A 295 6.83 -10.71 11.91
C GLY A 295 7.83 -11.88 11.97
N PRO A 296 7.43 -13.04 12.51
CA PRO A 296 8.32 -14.19 12.64
C PRO A 296 8.75 -14.73 11.28
N LYS A 297 9.94 -15.35 11.22
CA LYS A 297 10.40 -16.06 10.03
C LYS A 297 9.42 -17.18 9.67
N TRP A 298 9.41 -17.61 8.42
CA TRP A 298 8.46 -18.61 7.93
C TRP A 298 8.44 -19.90 8.79
N GLN A 299 9.63 -20.40 9.15
CA GLN A 299 9.78 -21.60 9.97
C GLN A 299 9.30 -21.44 11.44
N ASP A 300 9.16 -20.20 11.91
CA ASP A 300 8.76 -19.87 13.28
C ASP A 300 7.25 -19.52 13.36
N LYS A 301 6.57 -19.51 12.20
CA LYS A 301 5.13 -19.27 12.13
C LYS A 301 4.32 -20.47 12.65
N ILE A 302 3.14 -20.17 13.17
CA ILE A 302 2.19 -21.21 13.58
C ILE A 302 1.81 -22.00 12.31
N PRO A 303 1.97 -23.33 12.28
CA PRO A 303 1.71 -24.16 11.10
C PRO A 303 0.22 -24.37 10.85
N LYS A 304 -0.52 -23.28 10.65
CA LYS A 304 -1.95 -23.27 10.34
C LYS A 304 -2.26 -22.31 9.21
N ALA A 305 -3.20 -22.69 8.36
CA ALA A 305 -3.78 -21.76 7.40
C ALA A 305 -4.67 -20.78 8.14
N PHE A 306 -4.33 -19.49 8.04
CA PHE A 306 -5.04 -18.39 8.68
C PHE A 306 -5.99 -17.68 7.72
N TRP A 307 -7.25 -17.46 8.13
CA TRP A 307 -8.21 -16.73 7.32
C TRP A 307 -9.20 -15.93 8.16
N ARG A 308 -9.43 -14.70 7.76
CA ARG A 308 -10.50 -13.81 8.27
C ARG A 308 -11.19 -13.15 7.10
N GLY A 309 -12.51 -13.11 7.11
CA GLY A 309 -13.27 -12.51 6.04
C GLY A 309 -14.76 -12.39 6.36
N ARG A 310 -15.51 -11.83 5.42
CA ARG A 310 -16.97 -11.71 5.50
C ARG A 310 -17.65 -12.75 4.61
N ASP A 311 -18.95 -12.89 4.80
CA ASP A 311 -19.85 -13.86 4.18
C ASP A 311 -20.25 -13.59 2.73
N SER A 312 -19.38 -13.04 1.91
CA SER A 312 -19.74 -12.61 0.55
C SER A 312 -20.11 -13.72 -0.43
N ARG A 313 -19.87 -15.00 -0.09
CA ARG A 313 -20.18 -16.18 -0.90
C ARG A 313 -20.36 -17.43 -0.04
N GLN A 314 -21.13 -18.41 -0.56
CA GLN A 314 -21.39 -19.68 0.12
C GLN A 314 -20.08 -20.45 0.40
N GLU A 315 -19.12 -20.45 -0.52
CA GLU A 315 -17.86 -21.16 -0.38
C GLU A 315 -17.04 -20.71 0.85
N ARG A 316 -17.20 -19.44 1.25
CA ARG A 316 -16.56 -18.93 2.48
C ARG A 316 -17.20 -19.50 3.75
N LEU A 317 -18.51 -19.66 3.73
CA LEU A 317 -19.25 -20.25 4.82
C LEU A 317 -18.89 -21.74 4.95
N ASP A 318 -18.87 -22.45 3.84
CA ASP A 318 -18.52 -23.88 3.80
C ASP A 318 -17.07 -24.11 4.23
N PHE A 319 -16.17 -23.23 3.81
CA PHE A 319 -14.77 -23.24 4.26
C PHE A 319 -14.67 -23.08 5.78
N VAL A 320 -15.38 -22.12 6.39
CA VAL A 320 -15.35 -21.93 7.86
C VAL A 320 -15.93 -23.13 8.58
N VAL A 321 -17.01 -23.73 8.07
CA VAL A 321 -17.58 -24.97 8.65
C VAL A 321 -16.58 -26.12 8.56
N MET A 322 -15.86 -26.26 7.46
CA MET A 322 -14.81 -27.27 7.30
C MET A 322 -13.63 -26.99 8.24
N ALA A 323 -13.16 -25.74 8.29
CA ALA A 323 -12.04 -25.33 9.13
C ALA A 323 -12.30 -25.58 10.64
N ARG A 324 -13.54 -25.38 11.11
CA ARG A 324 -13.95 -25.68 12.49
C ARG A 324 -13.86 -27.16 12.87
N LYS A 325 -13.90 -28.05 11.90
CA LYS A 325 -13.72 -29.50 12.11
C LYS A 325 -12.25 -29.92 12.08
N ASN A 326 -11.36 -29.03 11.62
CA ASN A 326 -9.93 -29.29 11.41
C ASN A 326 -9.09 -28.14 12.01
N THR A 327 -9.31 -27.85 13.29
CA THR A 327 -8.69 -26.72 13.99
C THR A 327 -7.18 -26.83 14.17
N GLU A 328 -6.63 -28.03 13.98
CA GLU A 328 -5.19 -28.27 13.95
C GLU A 328 -4.53 -27.70 12.70
N LEU A 329 -5.28 -27.65 11.58
CA LEU A 329 -4.78 -27.17 10.28
C LEU A 329 -5.20 -25.73 9.96
N PHE A 330 -6.33 -25.28 10.55
CA PHE A 330 -6.94 -24.01 10.17
C PHE A 330 -7.22 -23.13 11.39
N ASP A 331 -6.99 -21.82 11.23
CA ASP A 331 -7.54 -20.75 12.05
C ASP A 331 -8.37 -19.83 11.16
N ALA A 332 -9.65 -20.14 11.00
CA ALA A 332 -10.54 -19.42 10.09
C ALA A 332 -11.82 -18.96 10.82
N ALA A 333 -12.21 -17.71 10.58
CA ALA A 333 -13.46 -17.17 11.11
C ALA A 333 -14.07 -16.09 10.21
N LEU A 334 -15.40 -16.00 10.23
CA LEU A 334 -16.15 -14.91 9.61
C LEU A 334 -16.18 -13.71 10.57
N THR A 335 -15.79 -12.54 10.07
CA THR A 335 -15.75 -11.29 10.85
C THR A 335 -17.09 -10.56 10.84
N ASN A 336 -17.83 -10.64 9.71
CA ASN A 336 -19.12 -9.99 9.53
C ASN A 336 -20.04 -10.82 8.62
N PHE A 337 -21.36 -10.61 8.81
CA PHE A 337 -22.42 -11.20 8.02
C PHE A 337 -23.27 -10.07 7.41
N PHE A 338 -23.33 -10.03 6.07
CA PHE A 338 -24.09 -9.06 5.29
C PHE A 338 -25.06 -9.71 4.30
N PHE A 339 -24.73 -10.91 3.83
CA PHE A 339 -25.44 -11.60 2.75
C PHE A 339 -26.18 -12.85 3.24
N PHE A 340 -25.74 -13.45 4.33
CA PHE A 340 -26.30 -14.67 4.89
C PHE A 340 -26.73 -14.46 6.35
N PRO A 341 -27.78 -15.16 6.84
CA PRO A 341 -28.14 -15.15 8.24
C PRO A 341 -27.00 -15.68 9.12
N TYR A 342 -26.74 -14.99 10.23
CA TYR A 342 -25.75 -15.45 11.19
C TYR A 342 -26.28 -16.61 12.02
N ASP A 343 -25.54 -17.70 12.06
CA ASP A 343 -25.78 -18.87 12.90
C ASP A 343 -24.49 -19.24 13.64
N GLU A 344 -24.40 -18.86 14.91
CA GLU A 344 -23.22 -19.10 15.74
C GLU A 344 -22.93 -20.59 15.96
N LYS A 345 -23.96 -21.45 16.08
CA LYS A 345 -23.77 -22.89 16.24
C LYS A 345 -23.09 -23.48 15.03
N LYS A 346 -23.47 -23.02 13.82
CA LYS A 346 -22.93 -23.49 12.55
C LYS A 346 -21.56 -22.88 12.23
N TYR A 347 -21.42 -21.57 12.36
CA TYR A 347 -20.25 -20.83 11.88
C TYR A 347 -19.26 -20.46 13.00
N GLY A 348 -19.65 -20.61 14.27
CA GLY A 348 -18.90 -20.18 15.43
C GLY A 348 -19.03 -18.70 15.74
N PRO A 349 -18.36 -18.21 16.79
CA PRO A 349 -18.36 -16.80 17.12
C PRO A 349 -17.72 -15.98 16.00
N LYS A 350 -18.15 -14.74 15.86
CA LYS A 350 -17.53 -13.79 14.90
C LYS A 350 -16.07 -13.59 15.26
N GLY A 351 -15.20 -13.75 14.28
CA GLY A 351 -13.79 -13.46 14.43
C GLY A 351 -13.52 -11.97 14.63
N LEU A 352 -12.46 -11.65 15.35
CA LEU A 352 -12.00 -10.28 15.51
C LEU A 352 -11.51 -9.74 14.15
N HIS A 353 -11.67 -8.44 13.97
CA HIS A 353 -11.07 -7.74 12.82
C HIS A 353 -9.55 -7.81 12.97
N VAL A 354 -8.89 -8.22 11.88
CA VAL A 354 -7.44 -8.30 11.79
C VAL A 354 -6.98 -7.24 10.81
N SER A 355 -5.96 -6.48 11.19
CA SER A 355 -5.39 -5.47 10.30
C SER A 355 -4.73 -6.12 9.09
N PHE A 356 -4.63 -5.38 7.99
CA PHE A 356 -3.94 -5.85 6.78
C PHE A 356 -2.51 -6.37 7.09
N TYR A 357 -1.81 -5.71 8.00
CA TYR A 357 -0.44 -6.06 8.37
C TYR A 357 -0.35 -7.35 9.19
N ASP A 358 -1.35 -7.62 10.01
CA ASP A 358 -1.37 -8.82 10.86
C ASP A 358 -1.61 -10.12 10.07
N PHE A 359 -2.09 -10.03 8.82
CA PHE A 359 -2.16 -11.18 7.93
C PHE A 359 -0.78 -11.71 7.50
N PHE A 360 0.27 -10.91 7.65
CA PHE A 360 1.63 -11.29 7.25
C PHE A 360 2.52 -11.73 8.43
N LYS A 361 1.99 -11.68 9.63
CA LYS A 361 2.69 -12.09 10.88
C LYS A 361 2.62 -13.59 11.18
#